data_d746946714017f8251628c58f420ae50
#
_entry.id   d746946714017f8251628c58f420ae50
#
_cell.length_a   1.000
_cell.length_b   1.000
_cell.length_c   1.000
_cell.angle_alpha   90.00
_cell.angle_beta   90.00
_cell.angle_gamma   90.00
#
_symmetry.space_group_name_H-M   'P 1'
#
loop_
_entity.id
_entity.type
_entity.pdbx_description
1 polymer ?
#
loop_
_entity_poly.entity_id
_entity_poly.type
_entity_poly.pdbx_seq_one_letter_code
_entity_poly.pdbx_strand_id
1 'polypeptide(L)'
;MIFVTTSEAKLHLRVDSADEDALIGVYITAAEQMAIALLDRGVYDDDAALGVAKAAAPGELDTAIAAYESAIAAAEALADETAKAASIQTAGNGLLRAKVAHRQAMDGMVVNEAIKAAVLLIVGSLYAQREDVVVGVSVAKLPNGAEWLLAPYKVY
;
A
#
# COMPACT_ATOMS: atom_id res chain seq x y z
N MET A 1 -11.00 1.49 1.26
CA MET A 1 -10.67 0.05 1.13
C MET A 1 -10.45 -0.43 2.55
N ILE A 2 -11.22 -1.36 3.03
CA ILE A 2 -11.15 -1.89 4.40
C ILE A 2 -11.22 -3.41 4.29
N PHE A 3 -10.08 -4.09 4.45
CA PHE A 3 -10.02 -5.56 4.40
C PHE A 3 -10.48 -6.20 5.71
N VAL A 4 -10.27 -5.48 6.83
CA VAL A 4 -10.59 -5.91 8.19
C VAL A 4 -11.44 -4.86 8.86
N THR A 5 -12.61 -5.25 9.33
CA THR A 5 -13.50 -4.35 10.07
C THR A 5 -12.99 -4.09 11.48
N THR A 6 -13.41 -2.97 12.09
CA THR A 6 -13.08 -2.67 13.49
C THR A 6 -13.58 -3.78 14.42
N SER A 7 -14.73 -4.40 14.11
CA SER A 7 -15.26 -5.51 14.91
C SER A 7 -14.38 -6.76 14.86
N GLU A 8 -13.85 -7.12 13.68
CA GLU A 8 -12.90 -8.24 13.52
C GLU A 8 -11.59 -7.95 14.26
N ALA A 9 -11.06 -6.72 14.14
CA ALA A 9 -9.87 -6.32 14.86
C ALA A 9 -10.07 -6.35 16.39
N LYS A 10 -11.18 -5.84 16.90
CA LYS A 10 -11.51 -5.89 18.33
C LYS A 10 -11.61 -7.31 18.84
N LEU A 11 -12.25 -8.20 18.08
CA LEU A 11 -12.34 -9.61 18.44
C LEU A 11 -10.93 -10.25 18.51
N HIS A 12 -10.06 -9.95 17.54
CA HIS A 12 -8.67 -10.41 17.54
C HIS A 12 -7.87 -9.88 18.74
N LEU A 13 -8.04 -8.59 19.06
CA LEU A 13 -7.37 -7.92 20.18
C LEU A 13 -7.98 -8.24 21.55
N ARG A 14 -9.17 -8.86 21.60
CA ARG A 14 -9.98 -9.09 22.81
C ARG A 14 -10.34 -7.79 23.54
N VAL A 15 -10.74 -6.77 22.78
CA VAL A 15 -11.15 -5.46 23.28
C VAL A 15 -12.65 -5.31 23.08
N ASP A 16 -13.38 -5.06 24.18
CA ASP A 16 -14.84 -4.89 24.18
C ASP A 16 -15.27 -3.41 24.22
N SER A 17 -14.41 -2.52 24.78
CA SER A 17 -14.70 -1.09 24.91
C SER A 17 -14.70 -0.39 23.54
N ALA A 18 -15.59 0.59 23.35
CA ALA A 18 -15.60 1.47 22.18
C ALA A 18 -14.61 2.65 22.28
N ASP A 19 -13.99 2.85 23.42
CA ASP A 19 -13.13 4.02 23.68
C ASP A 19 -11.90 4.05 22.78
N GLU A 20 -11.44 2.89 22.31
CA GLU A 20 -10.26 2.76 21.45
C GLU A 20 -10.59 2.54 19.96
N ASP A 21 -11.87 2.58 19.55
CA ASP A 21 -12.28 2.28 18.18
C ASP A 21 -11.60 3.17 17.14
N ALA A 22 -11.42 4.46 17.44
CA ALA A 22 -10.72 5.38 16.55
C ALA A 22 -9.23 5.01 16.39
N LEU A 23 -8.57 4.63 17.47
CA LEU A 23 -7.16 4.20 17.45
C LEU A 23 -6.99 2.88 16.70
N ILE A 24 -7.86 1.91 16.96
CA ILE A 24 -7.89 0.62 16.26
C ILE A 24 -8.08 0.86 14.75
N GLY A 25 -8.96 1.80 14.35
CA GLY A 25 -9.15 2.19 12.95
C GLY A 25 -7.87 2.71 12.28
N VAL A 26 -7.06 3.50 13.00
CA VAL A 26 -5.74 3.94 12.52
C VAL A 26 -4.79 2.76 12.33
N TYR A 27 -4.75 1.83 13.28
CA TYR A 27 -3.90 0.64 13.16
C TYR A 27 -4.32 -0.29 12.04
N ILE A 28 -5.63 -0.46 11.79
CA ILE A 28 -6.15 -1.21 10.64
C ILE A 28 -5.63 -0.58 9.35
N THR A 29 -5.82 0.73 9.18
CA THR A 29 -5.37 1.44 7.98
C THR A 29 -3.87 1.30 7.76
N ALA A 30 -3.06 1.46 8.81
CA ALA A 30 -1.61 1.29 8.74
C ALA A 30 -1.23 -0.15 8.36
N ALA A 31 -1.87 -1.15 8.97
CA ALA A 31 -1.61 -2.56 8.70
C ALA A 31 -1.96 -2.95 7.26
N GLU A 32 -3.08 -2.46 6.72
CA GLU A 32 -3.49 -2.67 5.32
C GLU A 32 -2.47 -2.06 4.35
N GLN A 33 -2.01 -0.83 4.61
CA GLN A 33 -0.99 -0.19 3.80
C GLN A 33 0.34 -0.96 3.84
N MET A 34 0.74 -1.46 5.01
CA MET A 34 1.94 -2.29 5.15
C MET A 34 1.80 -3.60 4.37
N ALA A 35 0.64 -4.26 4.44
CA ALA A 35 0.39 -5.50 3.70
C ALA A 35 0.44 -5.26 2.18
N ILE A 36 -0.19 -4.21 1.67
CA ILE A 36 -0.16 -3.83 0.25
C ILE A 36 1.29 -3.53 -0.21
N ALA A 37 2.04 -2.78 0.60
CA ALA A 37 3.44 -2.46 0.29
C ALA A 37 4.33 -3.72 0.24
N LEU A 38 4.11 -4.70 1.12
CA LEU A 38 4.83 -5.96 1.12
C LEU A 38 4.49 -6.85 -0.08
N LEU A 39 3.23 -6.80 -0.54
CA LEU A 39 2.75 -7.56 -1.69
C LEU A 39 3.23 -6.99 -3.03
N ASP A 40 3.55 -5.70 -3.09
CA ASP A 40 3.91 -4.92 -4.29
C ASP A 40 2.88 -5.05 -5.43
N ARG A 41 1.59 -5.15 -5.07
CA ARG A 41 0.45 -5.25 -6.01
C ARG A 41 -0.80 -4.61 -5.43
N GLY A 42 -1.77 -4.26 -6.27
CA GLY A 42 -3.08 -3.81 -5.84
C GLY A 42 -3.86 -4.94 -5.15
N VAL A 43 -4.50 -4.64 -4.05
CA VAL A 43 -5.43 -5.56 -3.37
C VAL A 43 -6.79 -4.88 -3.32
N TYR A 44 -7.83 -5.59 -3.70
CA TYR A 44 -9.19 -5.06 -3.88
C TYR A 44 -10.20 -5.87 -3.07
N ASP A 45 -11.30 -5.23 -2.71
CA ASP A 45 -12.33 -5.84 -1.86
C ASP A 45 -13.04 -7.00 -2.56
N ASP A 46 -13.25 -6.87 -3.89
CA ASP A 46 -13.97 -7.86 -4.72
C ASP A 46 -13.50 -7.83 -6.19
N ASP A 47 -14.02 -8.77 -6.98
CA ASP A 47 -13.72 -8.90 -8.41
C ASP A 47 -14.22 -7.68 -9.22
N ALA A 48 -15.29 -7.01 -8.79
CA ALA A 48 -15.82 -5.85 -9.48
C ALA A 48 -14.86 -4.66 -9.33
N ALA A 49 -14.37 -4.40 -8.13
CA ALA A 49 -13.37 -3.36 -7.83
C ALA A 49 -12.06 -3.64 -8.57
N LEU A 50 -11.59 -4.90 -8.58
CA LEU A 50 -10.43 -5.32 -9.35
C LEU A 50 -10.63 -5.09 -10.86
N GLY A 51 -11.79 -5.45 -11.38
CA GLY A 51 -12.14 -5.26 -12.80
C GLY A 51 -12.13 -3.78 -13.22
N VAL A 52 -12.69 -2.90 -12.38
CA VAL A 52 -12.69 -1.45 -12.60
C VAL A 52 -11.24 -0.91 -12.61
N ALA A 53 -10.42 -1.30 -11.65
CA ALA A 53 -9.03 -0.86 -11.58
C ALA A 53 -8.20 -1.30 -12.80
N LYS A 54 -8.34 -2.56 -13.22
CA LYS A 54 -7.68 -3.08 -14.43
C LYS A 54 -8.13 -2.38 -15.70
N ALA A 55 -9.42 -2.03 -15.81
CA ALA A 55 -9.94 -1.31 -16.97
C ALA A 55 -9.46 0.15 -17.01
N ALA A 56 -9.29 0.81 -15.87
CA ALA A 56 -8.84 2.20 -15.79
C ALA A 56 -7.31 2.35 -16.00
N ALA A 57 -6.53 1.39 -15.54
CA ALA A 57 -5.06 1.47 -15.49
C ALA A 57 -4.38 1.83 -16.82
N PRO A 58 -4.77 1.32 -18.01
CA PRO A 58 -4.18 1.73 -19.28
C PRO A 58 -4.40 3.21 -19.59
N GLY A 59 -5.62 3.73 -19.42
CA GLY A 59 -5.94 5.13 -19.68
C GLY A 59 -5.24 6.10 -18.71
N GLU A 60 -5.05 5.69 -17.45
CA GLU A 60 -4.27 6.45 -16.46
C GLU A 60 -2.79 6.51 -16.87
N LEU A 61 -2.22 5.41 -17.36
CA LEU A 61 -0.85 5.37 -17.85
C LEU A 61 -0.70 6.24 -19.10
N ASP A 62 -1.62 6.17 -20.06
CA ASP A 62 -1.59 7.01 -21.27
C ASP A 62 -1.64 8.50 -20.91
N THR A 63 -2.48 8.87 -19.95
CA THR A 63 -2.56 10.24 -19.41
C THR A 63 -1.22 10.68 -18.81
N ALA A 64 -0.56 9.81 -18.05
CA ALA A 64 0.74 10.11 -17.44
C ALA A 64 1.86 10.22 -18.48
N ILE A 65 1.81 9.43 -19.56
CA ILE A 65 2.74 9.54 -20.68
C ILE A 65 2.58 10.89 -21.38
N ALA A 66 1.35 11.29 -21.72
CA ALA A 66 1.09 12.60 -22.35
C ALA A 66 1.52 13.76 -21.44
N ALA A 67 1.30 13.67 -20.13
CA ALA A 67 1.76 14.66 -19.17
C ALA A 67 3.30 14.74 -19.12
N TYR A 68 3.98 13.60 -19.17
CA TYR A 68 5.43 13.55 -19.24
C TYR A 68 5.97 14.22 -20.50
N GLU A 69 5.42 13.90 -21.68
CA GLU A 69 5.83 14.48 -22.96
C GLU A 69 5.63 16.01 -22.98
N SER A 70 4.49 16.48 -22.48
CA SER A 70 4.20 17.91 -22.33
C SER A 70 5.20 18.61 -21.40
N ALA A 71 5.54 17.97 -20.26
CA ALA A 71 6.50 18.52 -19.29
C ALA A 71 7.92 18.57 -19.87
N ILE A 72 8.33 17.58 -20.66
CA ILE A 72 9.63 17.60 -21.37
C ILE A 72 9.68 18.75 -22.36
N ALA A 73 8.65 18.91 -23.20
CA ALA A 73 8.59 20.01 -24.16
C ALA A 73 8.65 21.40 -23.47
N ALA A 74 7.96 21.54 -22.35
CA ALA A 74 8.03 22.77 -21.55
C ALA A 74 9.42 23.00 -20.92
N ALA A 75 10.07 21.93 -20.45
CA ALA A 75 11.42 22.02 -19.88
C ALA A 75 12.47 22.42 -20.91
N GLU A 76 12.35 21.95 -22.16
CA GLU A 76 13.24 22.31 -23.25
C GLU A 76 13.22 23.81 -23.61
N ALA A 77 12.12 24.50 -23.31
CA ALA A 77 11.99 25.93 -23.52
C ALA A 77 12.66 26.79 -22.40
N LEU A 78 13.14 26.16 -21.32
CA LEU A 78 13.81 26.86 -20.22
C LEU A 78 15.24 27.22 -20.60
N ALA A 79 15.65 28.44 -20.29
CA ALA A 79 17.00 28.94 -20.51
C ALA A 79 17.99 28.48 -19.42
N ASP A 80 17.52 28.17 -18.23
CA ASP A 80 18.33 27.71 -17.11
C ASP A 80 18.44 26.17 -17.14
N GLU A 81 19.63 25.66 -17.37
CA GLU A 81 19.93 24.23 -17.46
C GLU A 81 19.66 23.49 -16.13
N THR A 82 19.80 24.16 -14.98
CA THR A 82 19.49 23.56 -13.67
C THR A 82 17.99 23.38 -13.51
N ALA A 83 17.21 24.40 -13.84
CA ALA A 83 15.75 24.33 -13.82
C ALA A 83 15.20 23.32 -14.82
N LYS A 84 15.80 23.25 -16.01
CA LYS A 84 15.49 22.26 -17.06
C LYS A 84 15.70 20.84 -16.53
N ALA A 85 16.88 20.54 -15.99
CA ALA A 85 17.20 19.22 -15.44
C ALA A 85 16.26 18.81 -14.31
N ALA A 86 15.94 19.73 -13.38
CA ALA A 86 15.00 19.48 -12.29
C ALA A 86 13.57 19.18 -12.80
N SER A 87 13.11 19.90 -13.82
CA SER A 87 11.81 19.69 -14.45
C SER A 87 11.72 18.34 -15.13
N ILE A 88 12.74 17.95 -15.90
CA ILE A 88 12.84 16.63 -16.56
C ILE A 88 12.82 15.51 -15.52
N GLN A 89 13.60 15.64 -14.43
CA GLN A 89 13.65 14.65 -13.36
C GLN A 89 12.28 14.50 -12.67
N THR A 90 11.61 15.62 -12.40
CA THR A 90 10.28 15.62 -11.77
C THR A 90 9.25 14.92 -12.65
N ALA A 91 9.25 15.23 -13.96
CA ALA A 91 8.38 14.57 -14.94
C ALA A 91 8.67 13.06 -15.03
N GLY A 92 9.95 12.67 -15.08
CA GLY A 92 10.37 11.26 -15.08
C GLY A 92 9.92 10.49 -13.85
N ASN A 93 10.02 11.10 -12.66
CA ASN A 93 9.52 10.50 -11.40
C ASN A 93 7.99 10.32 -11.43
N GLY A 94 7.26 11.27 -12.03
CA GLY A 94 5.81 11.17 -12.22
C GLY A 94 5.43 9.97 -13.10
N LEU A 95 6.08 9.84 -14.26
CA LEU A 95 5.86 8.71 -15.17
C LEU A 95 6.23 7.37 -14.53
N LEU A 96 7.34 7.31 -13.77
CA LEU A 96 7.74 6.09 -13.07
C LEU A 96 6.67 5.64 -12.07
N ARG A 97 6.11 6.57 -11.28
CA ARG A 97 5.01 6.26 -10.35
C ARG A 97 3.77 5.73 -11.08
N ALA A 98 3.41 6.33 -12.21
CA ALA A 98 2.28 5.87 -13.01
C ALA A 98 2.51 4.45 -13.57
N LYS A 99 3.71 4.14 -14.05
CA LYS A 99 4.08 2.79 -14.49
C LYS A 99 3.99 1.75 -13.37
N VAL A 100 4.45 2.11 -12.17
CA VAL A 100 4.33 1.24 -10.99
C VAL A 100 2.86 1.02 -10.63
N ALA A 101 2.05 2.08 -10.59
CA ALA A 101 0.62 1.97 -10.31
C ALA A 101 -0.12 1.12 -11.34
N HIS A 102 0.19 1.30 -12.64
CA HIS A 102 -0.34 0.47 -13.72
C HIS A 102 0.00 -1.01 -13.51
N ARG A 103 1.27 -1.34 -13.27
CA ARG A 103 1.70 -2.72 -12.97
C ARG A 103 0.96 -3.28 -11.77
N GLN A 104 0.90 -2.53 -10.67
CA GLN A 104 0.22 -2.97 -9.45
C GLN A 104 -1.28 -3.23 -9.67
N ALA A 105 -1.95 -2.44 -10.49
CA ALA A 105 -3.34 -2.68 -10.86
C ALA A 105 -3.50 -3.93 -11.75
N MET A 106 -2.63 -4.09 -12.76
CA MET A 106 -2.69 -5.24 -13.66
C MET A 106 -2.37 -6.57 -12.96
N ASP A 107 -1.43 -6.56 -12.01
CA ASP A 107 -1.09 -7.69 -11.14
C ASP A 107 -2.03 -7.81 -9.93
N GLY A 108 -3.04 -6.95 -9.86
CA GLY A 108 -3.99 -6.85 -8.74
C GLY A 108 -4.73 -8.14 -8.44
N MET A 109 -5.09 -8.32 -7.18
CA MET A 109 -5.85 -9.47 -6.68
C MET A 109 -6.97 -9.05 -5.73
N VAL A 110 -7.93 -9.91 -5.53
CA VAL A 110 -8.94 -9.75 -4.47
C VAL A 110 -8.36 -10.18 -3.13
N VAL A 111 -8.74 -9.49 -2.07
CA VAL A 111 -8.39 -9.84 -0.70
C VAL A 111 -8.83 -11.26 -0.36
N ASN A 112 -7.99 -12.00 0.34
CA ASN A 112 -8.31 -13.35 0.83
C ASN A 112 -8.05 -13.47 2.33
N GLU A 113 -8.43 -14.60 2.92
CA GLU A 113 -8.32 -14.84 4.35
C GLU A 113 -6.86 -14.81 4.86
N ALA A 114 -5.89 -15.16 4.03
CA ALA A 114 -4.47 -15.08 4.42
C ALA A 114 -4.02 -13.62 4.55
N ILE A 115 -4.47 -12.73 3.64
CA ILE A 115 -4.19 -11.30 3.72
C ILE A 115 -4.88 -10.70 4.95
N LYS A 116 -6.14 -11.04 5.21
CA LYS A 116 -6.87 -10.58 6.41
C LYS A 116 -6.16 -11.02 7.69
N ALA A 117 -5.74 -12.28 7.76
CA ALA A 117 -5.00 -12.80 8.91
C ALA A 117 -3.66 -12.07 9.11
N ALA A 118 -2.94 -11.77 8.02
CA ALA A 118 -1.71 -10.99 8.07
C ALA A 118 -1.95 -9.57 8.60
N VAL A 119 -3.00 -8.89 8.13
CA VAL A 119 -3.41 -7.56 8.61
C VAL A 119 -3.72 -7.60 10.10
N LEU A 120 -4.51 -8.59 10.55
CA LEU A 120 -4.82 -8.76 11.99
C LEU A 120 -3.57 -8.96 12.85
N LEU A 121 -2.59 -9.73 12.38
CA LEU A 121 -1.32 -9.92 13.08
C LEU A 121 -0.53 -8.61 13.18
N ILE A 122 -0.52 -7.80 12.12
CA ILE A 122 0.13 -6.47 12.14
C ILE A 122 -0.60 -5.54 13.11
N VAL A 123 -1.94 -5.50 13.07
CA VAL A 123 -2.76 -4.72 14.01
C VAL A 123 -2.45 -5.13 15.46
N GLY A 124 -2.39 -6.43 15.75
CA GLY A 124 -2.05 -6.93 17.08
C GLY A 124 -0.66 -6.46 17.54
N SER A 125 0.32 -6.46 16.63
CA SER A 125 1.67 -5.97 16.92
C SER A 125 1.70 -4.47 17.20
N LEU A 126 1.01 -3.66 16.37
CA LEU A 126 0.91 -2.20 16.55
C LEU A 126 0.17 -1.83 17.85
N TYR A 127 -0.87 -2.60 18.20
CA TYR A 127 -1.64 -2.39 19.42
C TYR A 127 -0.85 -2.74 20.68
N ALA A 128 -0.08 -3.84 20.64
CA ALA A 128 0.72 -4.30 21.78
C ALA A 128 1.98 -3.45 22.00
N GLN A 129 2.56 -2.88 20.92
CA GLN A 129 3.80 -2.11 20.97
C GLN A 129 3.52 -0.67 20.54
N ARG A 130 3.15 0.17 21.53
CA ARG A 130 2.86 1.60 21.29
C ARG A 130 4.11 2.48 21.31
N GLU A 131 5.29 1.90 21.60
CA GLU A 131 6.57 2.57 21.67
C GLU A 131 7.56 1.96 20.67
N ASP A 132 8.41 2.80 20.05
CA ASP A 132 9.39 2.37 19.04
C ASP A 132 10.51 1.47 19.60
N VAL A 133 10.69 1.43 20.92
CA VAL A 133 11.77 0.70 21.58
C VAL A 133 11.24 -0.19 22.69
N VAL A 134 11.46 -1.49 22.56
CA VAL A 134 11.22 -2.46 23.64
C VAL A 134 12.51 -2.62 24.45
N VAL A 135 12.52 -2.10 25.69
CA VAL A 135 13.67 -2.21 26.57
C VAL A 135 13.60 -3.52 27.38
N GLY A 136 14.64 -4.34 27.28
CA GLY A 136 14.85 -5.47 28.21
C GLY A 136 14.26 -6.82 27.80
N VAL A 137 13.78 -7.00 26.57
CA VAL A 137 13.25 -8.29 26.07
C VAL A 137 13.98 -8.70 24.79
N SER A 138 14.39 -9.98 24.71
CA SER A 138 14.88 -10.56 23.45
C SER A 138 13.74 -10.66 22.45
N VAL A 139 13.80 -9.90 21.37
CA VAL A 139 12.81 -9.95 20.27
C VAL A 139 13.18 -11.09 19.34
N ALA A 140 12.43 -12.19 19.38
CA ALA A 140 12.51 -13.25 18.37
C ALA A 140 11.45 -13.04 17.29
N LYS A 141 11.83 -13.10 16.01
CA LYS A 141 10.87 -13.08 14.90
C LYS A 141 10.02 -14.36 14.95
N LEU A 142 8.70 -14.22 15.03
CA LEU A 142 7.81 -15.38 15.03
C LEU A 142 7.91 -16.13 13.69
N PRO A 143 8.00 -17.49 13.69
CA PRO A 143 8.12 -18.28 12.46
C PRO A 143 6.93 -18.15 11.50
N ASN A 144 5.75 -17.80 12.00
CA ASN A 144 4.50 -17.65 11.25
C ASN A 144 3.97 -16.20 11.30
N GLY A 145 4.86 -15.23 11.10
CA GLY A 145 4.47 -13.82 11.07
C GLY A 145 3.70 -13.42 9.80
N ALA A 146 3.21 -12.18 9.76
CA ALA A 146 2.46 -11.64 8.63
C ALA A 146 3.18 -11.81 7.28
N GLU A 147 4.51 -11.68 7.25
CA GLU A 147 5.32 -11.88 6.04
C GLU A 147 5.16 -13.27 5.43
N TRP A 148 5.05 -14.32 6.25
CA TRP A 148 4.86 -15.70 5.78
C TRP A 148 3.50 -15.90 5.11
N LEU A 149 2.46 -15.27 5.64
CA LEU A 149 1.12 -15.31 5.06
C LEU A 149 1.06 -14.56 3.73
N LEU A 150 1.83 -13.50 3.58
CA LEU A 150 1.86 -12.66 2.39
C LEU A 150 2.81 -13.17 1.31
N ALA A 151 3.86 -13.91 1.68
CA ALA A 151 4.92 -14.36 0.76
C ALA A 151 4.42 -15.07 -0.52
N PRO A 152 3.39 -15.97 -0.48
CA PRO A 152 2.89 -16.63 -1.68
C PRO A 152 2.21 -15.70 -2.68
N TYR A 153 1.80 -14.50 -2.24
CA TYR A 153 1.03 -13.54 -3.04
C TYR A 153 1.86 -12.35 -3.51
N LYS A 154 3.13 -12.28 -3.09
CA LYS A 154 4.04 -11.19 -3.45
C LYS A 154 4.42 -11.26 -4.93
N VAL A 155 4.42 -10.09 -5.61
CA VAL A 155 4.98 -9.92 -6.96
C VAL A 155 6.44 -9.49 -6.83
N TYR A 156 7.33 -10.03 -7.71
CA TYR A 156 8.77 -9.74 -7.73
C TYR A 156 9.16 -9.05 -9.03
#